data_bf2074afc49c6672ff2cfb5a7ce5d7b6
#
_entry.id   bf2074afc49c6672ff2cfb5a7ce5d7b6
#
_cell.length_a   1.000
_cell.length_b   1.000
_cell.length_c   1.000
_cell.angle_alpha   90.00
_cell.angle_beta   90.00
_cell.angle_gamma   90.00
#
_symmetry.space_group_name_H-M   'P 1'
#
loop_
_entity.id
_entity.type
_entity.pdbx_description
1 polymer ?
#
loop_
_entity_poly.entity_id
_entity_poly.type
_entity_poly.pdbx_seq_one_letter_code
_entity_poly.pdbx_strand_id
1 'polypeptide(L)'
;LQTVASRNASPLDAAVISCTELFTDGAHNAVPSNVEILGDTRSCTPQIQRLIEDRMRAICENICRMNGAECEFTYTHEFAPTVNWDQCVLTAVKAATAVVGADKVNANCVPWMASEDFGTFLTRIPGCFLFLGSGKCQKASDNIMCHNSQYDYNDNILVTGAEFFAELIAERLPITK
;
A
#
# COMPACT_ATOMS: atom_id res chain seq x y z
N LEU A 1 8.28 -16.41 10.49
CA LEU A 1 7.49 -15.81 9.40
C LEU A 1 8.36 -14.95 8.47
N GLN A 2 9.38 -14.27 8.95
CA GLN A 2 10.28 -13.41 8.12
C GLN A 2 10.92 -14.15 6.94
N THR A 3 11.08 -15.47 7.02
CA THR A 3 11.62 -16.28 5.92
C THR A 3 10.71 -16.32 4.68
N VAL A 4 9.44 -15.97 4.79
CA VAL A 4 8.53 -15.91 3.64
C VAL A 4 9.01 -14.85 2.66
N ALA A 5 9.25 -13.62 3.12
CA ALA A 5 9.76 -12.56 2.26
C ALA A 5 11.17 -12.88 1.72
N SER A 6 12.07 -13.41 2.57
CA SER A 6 13.49 -13.59 2.20
C SER A 6 13.79 -14.88 1.42
N ARG A 7 12.90 -15.87 1.41
CA ARG A 7 13.15 -17.20 0.83
C ARG A 7 12.07 -17.71 -0.12
N ASN A 8 10.89 -17.11 -0.13
CA ASN A 8 9.77 -17.56 -0.96
C ASN A 8 9.35 -16.51 -2.00
N ALA A 9 9.48 -15.22 -1.72
CA ALA A 9 9.24 -14.17 -2.70
C ALA A 9 10.50 -13.94 -3.56
N SER A 10 10.29 -13.55 -4.81
CA SER A 10 11.38 -13.08 -5.66
C SER A 10 11.93 -11.77 -5.10
N PRO A 11 13.25 -11.51 -5.15
CA PRO A 11 13.83 -10.24 -4.71
C PRO A 11 13.37 -9.03 -5.54
N LEU A 12 12.74 -9.27 -6.69
CA LEU A 12 12.14 -8.22 -7.54
C LEU A 12 10.70 -7.91 -7.15
N ASP A 13 10.07 -8.74 -6.30
CA ASP A 13 8.71 -8.56 -5.87
C ASP A 13 8.66 -7.89 -4.50
N ALA A 14 7.79 -6.90 -4.36
CA ALA A 14 7.56 -6.26 -3.07
C ALA A 14 6.72 -7.18 -2.18
N ALA A 15 7.32 -7.65 -1.08
CA ALA A 15 6.69 -8.48 -0.06
C ALA A 15 7.16 -8.03 1.33
N VAL A 16 6.23 -7.53 2.15
CA VAL A 16 6.50 -7.13 3.53
C VAL A 16 5.67 -7.99 4.46
N ILE A 17 6.28 -8.48 5.53
CA ILE A 17 5.61 -9.20 6.61
C ILE A 17 6.13 -8.63 7.91
N SER A 18 5.24 -8.06 8.71
CA SER A 18 5.55 -7.45 10.00
C SER A 18 4.71 -8.11 11.10
N CYS A 19 5.34 -8.81 12.03
CA CYS A 19 4.69 -9.21 13.27
C CYS A 19 4.86 -8.04 14.24
N THR A 20 3.76 -7.38 14.59
CA THR A 20 3.78 -6.12 15.34
C THR A 20 3.40 -6.28 16.80
N GLU A 21 2.60 -7.31 17.12
CA GLU A 21 2.10 -7.52 18.47
C GLU A 21 2.18 -9.00 18.84
N LEU A 22 2.40 -9.26 20.12
CA LEU A 22 2.40 -10.59 20.69
C LEU A 22 1.72 -10.53 22.07
N PHE A 23 0.64 -11.29 22.19
CA PHE A 23 -0.13 -11.41 23.44
C PHE A 23 -0.02 -12.81 24.00
N THR A 24 -0.03 -12.92 25.32
CA THR A 24 0.00 -14.20 26.03
C THR A 24 -0.89 -14.15 27.26
N ASP A 25 -1.40 -15.31 27.68
CA ASP A 25 -2.09 -15.49 28.96
C ASP A 25 -1.14 -15.92 30.10
N GLY A 26 0.17 -15.88 29.85
CA GLY A 26 1.20 -16.25 30.81
C GLY A 26 1.43 -15.24 31.90
N ALA A 27 2.17 -15.67 32.94
CA ALA A 27 2.64 -14.83 34.01
C ALA A 27 4.13 -15.09 34.23
N HIS A 28 4.77 -14.25 35.06
CA HIS A 28 6.22 -14.29 35.33
C HIS A 28 6.72 -15.72 35.67
N ASN A 29 5.91 -16.52 36.32
CA ASN A 29 6.25 -17.87 36.81
C ASN A 29 5.34 -18.98 36.18
N ALA A 30 4.56 -18.66 35.17
CA ALA A 30 3.64 -19.59 34.51
C ALA A 30 3.80 -19.52 32.98
N VAL A 31 4.02 -20.67 32.38
CA VAL A 31 4.09 -20.81 30.93
C VAL A 31 2.70 -20.52 30.34
N PRO A 32 2.58 -19.68 29.30
CA PRO A 32 1.31 -19.39 28.68
C PRO A 32 0.69 -20.64 28.02
N SER A 33 -0.63 -20.74 28.06
CA SER A 33 -1.40 -21.74 27.32
C SER A 33 -1.77 -21.22 25.93
N ASN A 34 -1.94 -19.90 25.78
CA ASN A 34 -2.28 -19.26 24.52
C ASN A 34 -1.28 -18.16 24.20
N VAL A 35 -0.94 -18.10 22.92
CA VAL A 35 -0.09 -17.03 22.36
C VAL A 35 -0.75 -16.52 21.09
N GLU A 36 -1.05 -15.24 21.02
CA GLU A 36 -1.57 -14.58 19.84
C GLU A 36 -0.49 -13.69 19.23
N ILE A 37 -0.31 -13.79 17.91
CA ILE A 37 0.62 -12.97 17.14
C ILE A 37 -0.20 -12.20 16.12
N LEU A 38 -0.17 -10.88 16.18
CA LEU A 38 -0.77 -10.01 15.19
C LEU A 38 0.29 -9.39 14.28
N GLY A 39 -0.12 -9.06 13.08
CA GLY A 39 0.78 -8.46 12.13
C GLY A 39 0.10 -7.92 10.89
N ASP A 40 0.89 -7.26 10.05
CA ASP A 40 0.47 -6.69 8.77
C ASP A 40 1.34 -7.24 7.65
N THR A 41 0.75 -7.40 6.48
CA THR A 41 1.47 -7.80 5.27
C THR A 41 1.18 -6.83 4.13
N ARG A 42 2.19 -6.57 3.29
CA ARG A 42 2.05 -5.69 2.14
C ARG A 42 2.64 -6.33 0.90
N SER A 43 1.94 -6.18 -0.21
CA SER A 43 2.37 -6.68 -1.52
C SER A 43 1.81 -5.79 -2.62
N CYS A 44 2.48 -5.77 -3.78
CA CYS A 44 2.02 -4.98 -4.93
C CYS A 44 1.19 -5.81 -5.93
N THR A 45 1.07 -7.13 -5.73
CA THR A 45 0.31 -7.98 -6.65
C THR A 45 -0.53 -9.02 -5.91
N PRO A 46 -1.69 -9.42 -6.46
CA PRO A 46 -2.51 -10.47 -5.86
C PRO A 46 -1.80 -11.83 -5.76
N GLN A 47 -0.85 -12.11 -6.65
CA GLN A 47 -0.08 -13.35 -6.65
C GLN A 47 0.84 -13.42 -5.43
N ILE A 48 1.55 -12.32 -5.14
CA ILE A 48 2.43 -12.24 -3.97
C ILE A 48 1.61 -12.23 -2.68
N GLN A 49 0.45 -11.58 -2.66
CA GLN A 49 -0.45 -11.63 -1.52
C GLN A 49 -0.85 -13.06 -1.16
N ARG A 50 -1.26 -13.85 -2.15
CA ARG A 50 -1.60 -15.27 -1.94
C ARG A 50 -0.40 -16.10 -1.50
N LEU A 51 0.76 -15.87 -2.12
CA LEU A 51 2.00 -16.55 -1.72
C LEU A 51 2.30 -16.30 -0.23
N ILE A 52 2.19 -15.04 0.22
CA ILE A 52 2.41 -14.68 1.62
C ILE A 52 1.45 -15.45 2.52
N GLU A 53 0.14 -15.40 2.25
CA GLU A 53 -0.87 -16.11 3.05
C GLU A 53 -0.58 -17.59 3.14
N ASP A 54 -0.42 -18.27 1.99
CA ASP A 54 -0.20 -19.73 1.93
C ASP A 54 1.06 -20.14 2.70
N ARG A 55 2.14 -19.37 2.54
CA ARG A 55 3.40 -19.68 3.22
C ARG A 55 3.36 -19.38 4.71
N MET A 56 2.72 -18.29 5.12
CA MET A 56 2.53 -17.98 6.54
C MET A 56 1.69 -19.07 7.22
N ARG A 57 0.57 -19.44 6.64
CA ARG A 57 -0.30 -20.51 7.12
C ARG A 57 0.48 -21.82 7.29
N ALA A 58 1.17 -22.26 6.24
CA ALA A 58 1.94 -23.49 6.25
C ALA A 58 3.05 -23.49 7.33
N ILE A 59 3.71 -22.35 7.54
CA ILE A 59 4.75 -22.22 8.58
C ILE A 59 4.12 -22.30 9.96
N CYS A 60 3.05 -21.56 10.24
CA CYS A 60 2.40 -21.57 11.55
C CYS A 60 1.88 -22.95 11.91
N GLU A 61 1.10 -23.56 11.02
CA GLU A 61 0.50 -24.88 11.25
C GLU A 61 1.57 -25.99 11.46
N ASN A 62 2.64 -25.99 10.65
CA ASN A 62 3.67 -27.01 10.77
C ASN A 62 4.55 -26.83 12.01
N ILE A 63 4.86 -25.59 12.40
CA ILE A 63 5.62 -25.34 13.63
C ILE A 63 4.80 -25.75 14.85
N CYS A 64 3.53 -25.39 14.91
CA CYS A 64 2.65 -25.79 16.00
C CYS A 64 2.53 -27.33 16.07
N ARG A 65 2.27 -27.98 14.95
CA ARG A 65 2.17 -29.45 14.87
C ARG A 65 3.45 -30.14 15.33
N MET A 66 4.61 -29.66 14.93
CA MET A 66 5.90 -30.22 15.32
C MET A 66 6.13 -30.14 16.84
N ASN A 67 5.56 -29.14 17.50
CA ASN A 67 5.69 -28.92 18.94
C ASN A 67 4.47 -29.39 19.76
N GLY A 68 3.53 -30.10 19.16
CA GLY A 68 2.33 -30.61 19.85
C GLY A 68 1.34 -29.51 20.26
N ALA A 69 1.36 -28.37 19.57
CA ALA A 69 0.44 -27.27 19.77
C ALA A 69 -0.61 -27.19 18.64
N GLU A 70 -1.74 -26.57 18.92
CA GLU A 70 -2.76 -26.22 17.92
C GLU A 70 -2.48 -24.84 17.32
N CYS A 71 -2.92 -24.63 16.09
CA CYS A 71 -2.78 -23.34 15.39
C CYS A 71 -4.12 -22.92 14.81
N GLU A 72 -4.57 -21.76 15.19
CA GLU A 72 -5.60 -21.01 14.49
C GLU A 72 -4.94 -19.92 13.66
N PHE A 73 -5.18 -19.91 12.35
CA PHE A 73 -4.58 -18.95 11.44
C PHE A 73 -5.67 -18.18 10.67
N THR A 74 -5.76 -16.90 10.91
CA THR A 74 -6.67 -15.99 10.20
C THR A 74 -5.86 -15.02 9.35
N TYR A 75 -6.29 -14.81 8.12
CA TYR A 75 -5.71 -13.82 7.21
C TYR A 75 -6.84 -13.04 6.55
N THR A 76 -6.83 -11.72 6.69
CA THR A 76 -7.84 -10.84 6.12
C THR A 76 -7.30 -10.10 4.91
N HIS A 77 -8.08 -10.02 3.84
CA HIS A 77 -7.78 -9.26 2.63
C HIS A 77 -8.54 -7.93 2.68
N GLU A 78 -8.04 -6.97 3.46
CA GLU A 78 -8.73 -5.69 3.66
C GLU A 78 -8.65 -4.80 2.43
N PHE A 79 -7.48 -4.77 1.78
CA PHE A 79 -7.22 -3.90 0.64
C PHE A 79 -6.65 -4.68 -0.53
N ALA A 80 -7.19 -4.42 -1.72
CA ALA A 80 -6.58 -4.88 -2.97
C ALA A 80 -5.37 -3.98 -3.31
N PRO A 81 -4.30 -4.52 -3.90
CA PRO A 81 -3.22 -3.69 -4.42
C PRO A 81 -3.75 -2.63 -5.40
N THR A 82 -3.33 -1.38 -5.22
CA THR A 82 -3.72 -0.26 -6.10
C THR A 82 -2.89 -0.32 -7.37
N VAL A 83 -3.44 -0.94 -8.41
CA VAL A 83 -2.80 -1.08 -9.73
C VAL A 83 -3.57 -0.22 -10.74
N ASN A 84 -2.93 0.84 -11.20
CA ASN A 84 -3.53 1.77 -12.17
C ASN A 84 -3.73 1.13 -13.53
N TRP A 85 -4.79 1.52 -14.24
CA TRP A 85 -5.03 1.14 -15.63
C TRP A 85 -4.18 2.02 -16.55
N ASP A 86 -3.39 1.41 -17.44
CA ASP A 86 -2.45 2.12 -18.32
C ASP A 86 -3.10 3.25 -19.10
N GLN A 87 -4.28 3.00 -19.68
CA GLN A 87 -5.00 4.02 -20.44
C GLN A 87 -5.43 5.22 -19.58
N CYS A 88 -5.75 4.97 -18.30
CA CYS A 88 -6.10 6.03 -17.35
C CYS A 88 -4.85 6.81 -16.92
N VAL A 89 -3.71 6.12 -16.77
CA VAL A 89 -2.42 6.77 -16.50
C VAL A 89 -2.05 7.73 -17.62
N LEU A 90 -2.15 7.31 -18.88
CA LEU A 90 -1.86 8.16 -20.03
C LEU A 90 -2.69 9.45 -20.02
N THR A 91 -3.99 9.34 -19.74
CA THR A 91 -4.88 10.49 -19.65
C THR A 91 -4.53 11.40 -18.48
N ALA A 92 -4.23 10.82 -17.30
CA ALA A 92 -3.84 11.58 -16.12
C ALA A 92 -2.51 12.30 -16.30
N VAL A 93 -1.51 11.66 -16.93
CA VAL A 93 -0.22 12.26 -17.27
C VAL A 93 -0.40 13.45 -18.21
N LYS A 94 -1.27 13.32 -19.22
CA LYS A 94 -1.56 14.42 -20.16
C LYS A 94 -2.16 15.63 -19.43
N ALA A 95 -3.19 15.40 -18.61
CA ALA A 95 -3.83 16.45 -17.82
C ALA A 95 -2.85 17.09 -16.82
N ALA A 96 -2.09 16.30 -16.09
CA ALA A 96 -1.10 16.81 -15.15
C ALA A 96 -0.01 17.64 -15.85
N THR A 97 0.46 17.18 -17.02
CA THR A 97 1.46 17.89 -17.82
C THR A 97 0.94 19.26 -18.29
N ALA A 98 -0.32 19.35 -18.66
CA ALA A 98 -0.94 20.61 -19.05
C ALA A 98 -0.96 21.63 -17.88
N VAL A 99 -1.17 21.15 -16.65
CA VAL A 99 -1.29 22.02 -15.46
C VAL A 99 0.07 22.42 -14.89
N VAL A 100 1.00 21.44 -14.71
CA VAL A 100 2.24 21.70 -13.98
C VAL A 100 3.51 21.65 -14.82
N GLY A 101 3.42 21.25 -16.09
CA GLY A 101 4.57 21.03 -16.98
C GLY A 101 5.14 19.62 -16.85
N ALA A 102 5.73 19.12 -17.96
CA ALA A 102 6.24 17.76 -18.05
C ALA A 102 7.40 17.45 -17.09
N ASP A 103 8.18 18.45 -16.74
CA ASP A 103 9.32 18.35 -15.81
C ASP A 103 8.90 18.05 -14.36
N LYS A 104 7.63 18.26 -14.03
CA LYS A 104 7.04 18.02 -12.69
C LYS A 104 6.16 16.78 -12.62
N VAL A 105 6.02 16.04 -13.70
CA VAL A 105 5.20 14.83 -13.76
C VAL A 105 6.09 13.59 -13.82
N ASN A 106 5.95 12.72 -12.82
CA ASN A 106 6.63 11.41 -12.80
C ASN A 106 5.61 10.29 -13.01
N ALA A 107 5.54 9.77 -14.23
CA ALA A 107 4.64 8.66 -14.58
C ALA A 107 5.15 7.28 -14.12
N ASN A 108 6.42 7.17 -13.70
CA ASN A 108 7.07 5.93 -13.32
C ASN A 108 7.59 6.01 -11.87
N CYS A 109 6.76 6.46 -10.95
CA CYS A 109 7.15 6.51 -9.55
C CYS A 109 7.34 5.09 -8.98
N VAL A 110 8.26 4.97 -8.03
CA VAL A 110 8.45 3.71 -7.29
C VAL A 110 7.17 3.37 -6.53
N PRO A 111 6.73 2.09 -6.53
CA PRO A 111 5.56 1.66 -5.78
C PRO A 111 5.67 2.02 -4.29
N TRP A 112 4.60 2.53 -3.73
CA TRP A 112 4.51 2.85 -2.30
C TRP A 112 3.83 1.71 -1.56
N MET A 113 4.44 1.28 -0.45
CA MET A 113 3.92 0.23 0.41
C MET A 113 2.99 0.84 1.48
N ALA A 114 2.00 1.60 1.03
CA ALA A 114 0.94 2.17 1.85
C ALA A 114 -0.38 1.41 1.62
N SER A 115 -1.30 1.50 2.57
CA SER A 115 -2.66 0.95 2.43
C SER A 115 -3.56 2.00 1.80
N GLU A 116 -4.39 1.59 0.82
CA GLU A 116 -5.32 2.44 0.09
C GLU A 116 -6.52 1.60 -0.38
N ASP A 117 -7.73 2.07 -0.14
CA ASP A 117 -8.95 1.35 -0.53
C ASP A 117 -9.33 1.53 -2.01
N PHE A 118 -8.76 2.53 -2.68
CA PHE A 118 -9.00 2.80 -4.10
C PHE A 118 -8.65 1.62 -5.00
N GLY A 119 -7.70 0.75 -4.58
CA GLY A 119 -7.38 -0.49 -5.26
C GLY A 119 -8.60 -1.39 -5.48
N THR A 120 -9.56 -1.38 -4.56
CA THR A 120 -10.80 -2.15 -4.68
C THR A 120 -11.67 -1.65 -5.85
N PHE A 121 -11.74 -0.33 -6.08
CA PHE A 121 -12.43 0.23 -7.25
C PHE A 121 -11.74 -0.20 -8.54
N LEU A 122 -10.41 -0.18 -8.58
CA LEU A 122 -9.62 -0.52 -9.76
C LEU A 122 -9.76 -1.98 -10.20
N THR A 123 -10.20 -2.86 -9.31
CA THR A 123 -10.54 -4.25 -9.69
C THR A 123 -11.79 -4.34 -10.56
N ARG A 124 -12.61 -3.30 -10.62
CA ARG A 124 -13.92 -3.31 -11.31
C ARG A 124 -14.09 -2.18 -12.31
N ILE A 125 -13.45 -1.05 -12.08
CA ILE A 125 -13.63 0.17 -12.89
C ILE A 125 -12.25 0.68 -13.31
N PRO A 126 -12.03 0.94 -14.61
CA PRO A 126 -10.80 1.57 -15.06
C PRO A 126 -10.58 2.92 -14.37
N GLY A 127 -9.41 3.10 -13.78
CA GLY A 127 -9.07 4.31 -13.04
C GLY A 127 -7.57 4.48 -12.83
N CYS A 128 -7.21 5.59 -12.22
CA CYS A 128 -5.83 5.93 -11.90
C CYS A 128 -5.80 6.66 -10.55
N PHE A 129 -5.00 6.14 -9.63
CA PHE A 129 -4.63 6.81 -8.40
C PHE A 129 -3.29 7.51 -8.60
N LEU A 130 -3.18 8.74 -8.14
CA LEU A 130 -1.96 9.54 -8.27
C LEU A 130 -1.69 10.32 -6.98
N PHE A 131 -0.46 10.70 -6.79
CA PHE A 131 -0.04 11.55 -5.68
C PHE A 131 0.22 12.97 -6.17
N LEU A 132 -0.31 13.95 -5.42
CA LEU A 132 0.08 15.35 -5.56
C LEU A 132 1.10 15.70 -4.48
N GLY A 133 2.32 16.01 -4.89
CA GLY A 133 3.40 16.32 -3.98
C GLY A 133 3.12 17.61 -3.17
N SER A 134 3.21 17.54 -1.85
CA SER A 134 3.03 18.71 -0.96
C SER A 134 4.22 19.68 -0.94
N GLY A 135 5.39 19.24 -1.34
CA GLY A 135 6.52 20.03 -1.85
C GLY A 135 7.17 21.09 -0.96
N LYS A 136 7.02 21.03 0.37
CA LYS A 136 7.60 22.10 1.24
C LYS A 136 8.94 21.79 1.89
N CYS A 137 9.46 20.56 1.79
CA CYS A 137 10.66 20.19 2.55
C CYS A 137 11.95 20.43 1.78
N GLN A 138 12.82 21.28 2.30
CA GLN A 138 14.18 21.46 1.78
C GLN A 138 15.14 20.35 2.22
N LYS A 139 14.82 19.62 3.30
CA LYS A 139 15.59 18.47 3.79
C LYS A 139 14.65 17.32 4.12
N ALA A 140 15.08 16.10 3.85
CA ALA A 140 14.32 14.89 4.17
C ALA A 140 14.01 14.77 5.68
N SER A 141 14.87 15.32 6.55
CA SER A 141 14.67 15.39 8.01
C SER A 141 13.47 16.24 8.44
N ASP A 142 13.06 17.18 7.58
CA ASP A 142 12.00 18.15 7.89
C ASP A 142 10.64 17.67 7.34
N ASN A 143 10.62 16.49 6.72
CA ASN A 143 9.44 15.92 6.09
C ASN A 143 8.56 15.24 7.16
N ILE A 144 7.61 15.98 7.69
CA ILE A 144 6.58 15.43 8.57
C ILE A 144 5.57 14.70 7.69
N MET A 145 5.50 13.37 7.83
CA MET A 145 4.57 12.52 7.06
C MET A 145 3.15 12.63 7.61
N CYS A 146 2.17 12.29 6.77
CA CYS A 146 0.79 12.07 7.21
C CYS A 146 0.75 11.13 8.44
N HIS A 147 -0.28 11.22 9.26
CA HIS A 147 -0.43 10.53 10.55
C HIS A 147 0.50 11.01 11.67
N ASN A 148 1.09 12.19 11.53
CA ASN A 148 1.82 12.88 12.58
C ASN A 148 1.00 14.08 13.07
N SER A 149 0.94 14.31 14.39
CA SER A 149 0.21 15.44 14.98
C SER A 149 0.75 16.83 14.57
N GLN A 150 1.97 16.88 14.04
CA GLN A 150 2.60 18.10 13.52
C GLN A 150 2.48 18.25 12.00
N TYR A 151 1.76 17.34 11.33
CA TYR A 151 1.55 17.43 9.88
C TYR A 151 0.68 18.65 9.56
N ASP A 152 1.16 19.45 8.64
CA ASP A 152 0.46 20.65 8.13
C ASP A 152 0.29 20.55 6.62
N TYR A 153 -0.96 20.65 6.17
CA TYR A 153 -1.28 20.61 4.75
C TYR A 153 -0.76 21.85 4.02
N ASN A 154 -0.29 21.64 2.80
CA ASN A 154 0.13 22.74 1.95
C ASN A 154 -1.04 23.29 1.12
N ASP A 155 -1.71 24.31 1.61
CA ASP A 155 -2.86 24.94 0.93
C ASP A 155 -2.51 25.50 -0.46
N ASN A 156 -1.23 25.79 -0.72
CA ASN A 156 -0.80 26.32 -2.02
C ASN A 156 -0.98 25.30 -3.17
N ILE A 157 -1.16 24.01 -2.88
CA ILE A 157 -1.40 23.01 -3.91
C ILE A 157 -2.88 22.74 -4.20
N LEU A 158 -3.80 23.34 -3.43
CA LEU A 158 -5.25 23.13 -3.61
C LEU A 158 -5.69 23.53 -5.02
N VAL A 159 -5.23 24.69 -5.49
CA VAL A 159 -5.56 25.19 -6.84
C VAL A 159 -5.03 24.22 -7.90
N THR A 160 -3.80 23.75 -7.77
CA THR A 160 -3.19 22.78 -8.70
C THR A 160 -3.99 21.49 -8.76
N GLY A 161 -4.48 20.99 -7.61
CA GLY A 161 -5.34 19.82 -7.57
C GLY A 161 -6.68 20.04 -8.27
N ALA A 162 -7.30 21.19 -8.07
CA ALA A 162 -8.55 21.55 -8.74
C ALA A 162 -8.38 21.73 -10.25
N GLU A 163 -7.32 22.39 -10.70
CA GLU A 163 -6.97 22.57 -12.12
C GLU A 163 -6.72 21.23 -12.81
N PHE A 164 -6.04 20.29 -12.11
CA PHE A 164 -5.83 18.93 -12.64
C PHE A 164 -7.17 18.23 -12.94
N PHE A 165 -8.13 18.26 -12.03
CA PHE A 165 -9.44 17.64 -12.28
C PHE A 165 -10.22 18.38 -13.38
N ALA A 166 -10.14 19.69 -13.46
CA ALA A 166 -10.77 20.45 -14.55
C ALA A 166 -10.19 20.07 -15.92
N GLU A 167 -8.87 19.97 -16.01
CA GLU A 167 -8.18 19.55 -17.23
C GLU A 167 -8.50 18.09 -17.58
N LEU A 168 -8.54 17.19 -16.58
CA LEU A 168 -8.91 15.79 -16.77
C LEU A 168 -10.33 15.66 -17.34
N ILE A 169 -11.28 16.47 -16.88
CA ILE A 169 -12.64 16.53 -17.41
C ILE A 169 -12.63 17.00 -18.87
N ALA A 170 -11.89 18.06 -19.16
CA ALA A 170 -11.79 18.61 -20.53
C ALA A 170 -11.21 17.56 -21.51
N GLU A 171 -10.21 16.79 -21.09
CA GLU A 171 -9.64 15.70 -21.88
C GLU A 171 -10.60 14.53 -22.12
N ARG A 172 -11.42 14.19 -21.11
CA ARG A 172 -12.34 13.04 -21.18
C ARG A 172 -13.68 13.37 -21.81
N LEU A 173 -14.15 14.60 -21.66
CA LEU A 173 -15.43 15.08 -22.11
C LEU A 173 -15.25 16.40 -22.92
N PRO A 174 -14.56 16.33 -24.07
CA PRO A 174 -14.34 17.54 -24.87
C PRO A 174 -15.67 18.16 -25.29
N ILE A 175 -15.80 19.46 -25.07
CA ILE A 175 -16.97 20.21 -25.54
C ILE A 175 -16.91 20.24 -27.07
N THR A 176 -17.70 19.39 -27.72
CA THR A 176 -17.96 19.48 -29.17
C THR A 176 -18.75 20.75 -29.42
N LYS A 177 -18.13 21.69 -30.12
CA LYS A 177 -18.81 22.89 -30.64
C LYS A 177 -19.68 22.50 -31.84
#